data_0f895862bfd2c76490b982fcaad00697
#
_entry.id   0f895862bfd2c76490b982fcaad00697
#
_cell.length_a   1.000
_cell.length_b   1.000
_cell.length_c   1.000
_cell.angle_alpha   90.00
_cell.angle_beta   90.00
_cell.angle_gamma   90.00
#
_symmetry.space_group_name_H-M   'P 1'
#
loop_
_entity.id
_entity.type
_entity.pdbx_description
1 polymer ?
#
loop_
_entity_poly.entity_id
_entity_poly.type
_entity_poly.pdbx_seq_one_letter_code
_entity_poly.pdbx_strand_id
1 'polypeptide(L)'
;MKFPKNITEIAALQPDYLGFIFYEKSPRYFENTIPNIDKSIKKVGVFVNASYNEIEEKVKLYDLDLVQLHGDENPEFCALIENNLVKVIKAFSIDNNFNFNSLKKYTNHCSYYLFDTKGPKYGGNGFAFDWSVLENYPFEKAYFLSGGIGLENTNDIELFFKKKQAKYCLAIDLNSKFEIEPGLKNLEIVSEFIEQLKQKL
;
A
#
# COMPACT_ATOMS: atom_id res chain seq x y z
N MET A 1 -3.03 -4.13 8.94
CA MET A 1 -2.83 -4.80 10.27
C MET A 1 -4.10 -4.63 11.10
N LYS A 2 -4.42 -5.59 12.00
CA LYS A 2 -5.65 -5.49 12.82
C LYS A 2 -5.39 -5.80 14.30
N PHE A 3 -4.57 -6.79 14.61
CA PHE A 3 -4.38 -7.30 15.98
C PHE A 3 -3.14 -6.71 16.64
N PRO A 4 -3.21 -6.07 17.83
CA PRO A 4 -2.08 -5.39 18.47
C PRO A 4 -0.83 -6.27 18.66
N LYS A 5 -0.98 -7.53 19.10
CA LYS A 5 0.13 -8.46 19.23
C LYS A 5 0.83 -8.70 17.88
N ASN A 6 0.04 -8.97 16.83
CA ASN A 6 0.59 -9.21 15.49
C ASN A 6 1.24 -7.93 14.89
N ILE A 7 0.72 -6.74 15.22
CA ILE A 7 1.39 -5.48 14.84
C ILE A 7 2.79 -5.43 15.44
N THR A 8 2.96 -5.76 16.72
CA THR A 8 4.26 -5.79 17.39
C THR A 8 5.20 -6.84 16.76
N GLU A 9 4.69 -8.04 16.48
CA GLU A 9 5.46 -9.12 15.86
C GLU A 9 5.95 -8.74 14.44
N ILE A 10 5.10 -8.16 13.62
CA ILE A 10 5.49 -7.70 12.27
C ILE A 10 6.40 -6.48 12.34
N ALA A 11 6.17 -5.55 13.26
CA ALA A 11 7.06 -4.40 13.46
C ALA A 11 8.50 -4.82 13.83
N ALA A 12 8.68 -5.96 14.54
CA ALA A 12 9.99 -6.50 14.85
C ALA A 12 10.80 -6.93 13.61
N LEU A 13 10.13 -7.19 12.48
CA LEU A 13 10.78 -7.45 11.19
C LEU A 13 11.27 -6.17 10.48
N GLN A 14 11.04 -4.99 11.08
CA GLN A 14 11.48 -3.67 10.58
C GLN A 14 10.99 -3.36 9.14
N PRO A 15 9.68 -3.47 8.84
CA PRO A 15 9.17 -2.98 7.57
C PRO A 15 9.23 -1.44 7.52
N ASP A 16 9.36 -0.85 6.33
CA ASP A 16 9.32 0.61 6.18
C ASP A 16 7.94 1.21 6.50
N TYR A 17 6.88 0.44 6.24
CA TYR A 17 5.48 0.89 6.38
C TYR A 17 4.61 -0.17 7.04
N LEU A 18 3.63 0.28 7.87
CA LEU A 18 2.53 -0.56 8.36
C LEU A 18 1.19 0.08 8.00
N GLY A 19 0.34 -0.66 7.28
CA GLY A 19 -0.98 -0.22 6.84
C GLY A 19 -2.09 -0.57 7.84
N PHE A 20 -3.00 0.38 8.11
CA PHE A 20 -4.18 0.26 8.95
C PHE A 20 -5.42 0.67 8.15
N ILE A 21 -6.38 -0.24 7.96
CA ILE A 21 -7.53 -0.02 7.07
C ILE A 21 -8.70 0.56 7.86
N PHE A 22 -9.10 1.79 7.54
CA PHE A 22 -10.22 2.51 8.12
C PHE A 22 -11.45 2.52 7.17
N TYR A 23 -11.77 1.36 6.62
CA TYR A 23 -12.94 1.14 5.79
C TYR A 23 -13.81 0.05 6.43
N GLU A 24 -14.94 0.43 7.02
CA GLU A 24 -15.80 -0.45 7.84
C GLU A 24 -16.27 -1.72 7.12
N LYS A 25 -16.48 -1.64 5.79
CA LYS A 25 -16.89 -2.80 4.99
C LYS A 25 -15.76 -3.80 4.73
N SER A 26 -14.52 -3.46 5.11
CA SER A 26 -13.38 -4.36 4.99
C SER A 26 -13.36 -5.36 6.15
N PRO A 27 -13.13 -6.66 5.91
CA PRO A 27 -12.87 -7.62 6.99
C PRO A 27 -11.59 -7.32 7.77
N ARG A 28 -10.75 -6.40 7.24
CA ARG A 28 -9.50 -5.92 7.85
C ARG A 28 -9.65 -4.60 8.56
N TYR A 29 -10.89 -4.13 8.78
CA TYR A 29 -11.15 -2.85 9.46
C TYR A 29 -10.44 -2.78 10.80
N PHE A 30 -9.74 -1.64 11.01
CA PHE A 30 -8.95 -1.39 12.21
C PHE A 30 -9.67 -0.42 13.16
N GLU A 31 -9.91 -0.89 14.38
CA GLU A 31 -10.56 -0.12 15.46
C GLU A 31 -9.83 -0.24 16.81
N ASN A 32 -8.67 -0.91 16.82
CA ASN A 32 -7.87 -1.15 18.01
C ASN A 32 -6.88 -0.01 18.26
N THR A 33 -6.04 -0.16 19.28
CA THR A 33 -4.90 0.71 19.51
C THR A 33 -3.66 0.21 18.76
N ILE A 34 -2.88 1.13 18.18
CA ILE A 34 -1.57 0.81 17.64
C ILE A 34 -0.58 0.73 18.80
N PRO A 35 0.10 -0.41 19.03
CA PRO A 35 1.11 -0.51 20.07
C PRO A 35 2.29 0.43 19.76
N ASN A 36 3.13 0.67 20.78
CA ASN A 36 4.36 1.41 20.55
C ASN A 36 5.29 0.61 19.63
N ILE A 37 5.56 1.13 18.45
CA ILE A 37 6.44 0.56 17.44
C ILE A 37 7.60 1.52 17.17
N ASP A 38 8.66 1.02 16.51
CA ASP A 38 9.80 1.84 16.14
C ASP A 38 9.35 3.04 15.27
N LYS A 39 9.85 4.24 15.60
CA LYS A 39 9.50 5.49 14.89
C LYS A 39 9.98 5.55 13.45
N SER A 40 10.93 4.69 13.06
CA SER A 40 11.35 4.55 11.66
C SER A 40 10.25 3.96 10.78
N ILE A 41 9.36 3.14 11.36
CA ILE A 41 8.24 2.49 10.66
C ILE A 41 7.11 3.49 10.46
N LYS A 42 6.77 3.78 9.21
CA LYS A 42 5.73 4.74 8.85
C LYS A 42 4.33 4.14 8.93
N LYS A 43 3.42 4.80 9.63
CA LYS A 43 2.02 4.40 9.80
C LYS A 43 1.19 4.94 8.64
N VAL A 44 0.56 4.05 7.87
CA VAL A 44 -0.28 4.38 6.72
C VAL A 44 -1.74 4.09 7.05
N GLY A 45 -2.59 5.12 7.06
CA GLY A 45 -4.04 4.93 7.14
C GLY A 45 -4.64 4.72 5.75
N VAL A 46 -5.40 3.63 5.56
CA VAL A 46 -6.04 3.28 4.30
C VAL A 46 -7.53 3.60 4.36
N PHE A 47 -7.99 4.45 3.43
CA PHE A 47 -9.37 4.94 3.37
C PHE A 47 -9.99 4.68 1.99
N VAL A 48 -11.31 4.52 1.95
CA VAL A 48 -12.10 4.35 0.73
C VAL A 48 -13.27 5.32 0.77
N ASN A 49 -13.22 6.39 0.00
CA ASN A 49 -14.26 7.43 -0.12
C ASN A 49 -14.68 8.03 1.25
N ALA A 50 -13.75 8.11 2.19
CA ALA A 50 -13.97 8.74 3.49
C ALA A 50 -14.02 10.28 3.38
N SER A 51 -14.72 10.93 4.29
CA SER A 51 -14.74 12.39 4.37
C SER A 51 -13.41 12.95 4.91
N TYR A 52 -13.17 14.23 4.67
CA TYR A 52 -12.01 14.93 5.23
C TYR A 52 -11.95 14.81 6.76
N ASN A 53 -13.07 15.02 7.44
CA ASN A 53 -13.14 15.00 8.90
C ASN A 53 -12.83 13.61 9.48
N GLU A 54 -13.31 12.54 8.84
CA GLU A 54 -12.98 11.16 9.24
C GLU A 54 -11.49 10.89 9.09
N ILE A 55 -10.88 11.31 7.97
CA ILE A 55 -9.44 11.15 7.76
C ILE A 55 -8.64 11.95 8.78
N GLU A 56 -9.01 13.23 9.00
CA GLU A 56 -8.35 14.10 9.98
C GLU A 56 -8.40 13.52 11.39
N GLU A 57 -9.57 13.00 11.82
CA GLU A 57 -9.72 12.33 13.12
C GLU A 57 -8.75 11.17 13.26
N LYS A 58 -8.67 10.26 12.25
CA LYS A 58 -7.80 9.08 12.32
C LYS A 58 -6.32 9.46 12.23
N VAL A 59 -5.97 10.46 11.42
CA VAL A 59 -4.59 10.98 11.35
C VAL A 59 -4.13 11.44 12.73
N LYS A 60 -4.95 12.23 13.43
CA LYS A 60 -4.63 12.75 14.77
C LYS A 60 -4.64 11.64 15.83
N LEU A 61 -5.66 10.76 15.82
CA LEU A 61 -5.84 9.72 16.84
C LEU A 61 -4.70 8.69 16.82
N TYR A 62 -4.26 8.29 15.61
CA TYR A 62 -3.26 7.23 15.43
C TYR A 62 -1.87 7.76 15.11
N ASP A 63 -1.71 9.08 15.00
CA ASP A 63 -0.46 9.73 14.61
C ASP A 63 0.07 9.12 13.30
N LEU A 64 -0.77 9.17 12.23
CA LEU A 64 -0.45 8.57 10.94
C LEU A 64 0.56 9.43 10.19
N ASP A 65 1.54 8.80 9.54
CA ASP A 65 2.54 9.47 8.71
C ASP A 65 2.04 9.71 7.27
N LEU A 66 1.18 8.80 6.76
CA LEU A 66 0.63 8.85 5.40
C LEU A 66 -0.83 8.43 5.38
N VAL A 67 -1.54 8.92 4.37
CA VAL A 67 -2.91 8.50 4.03
C VAL A 67 -2.90 7.86 2.66
N GLN A 68 -3.42 6.63 2.56
CA GLN A 68 -3.69 5.95 1.31
C GLN A 68 -5.16 6.09 0.95
N LEU A 69 -5.45 6.77 -0.16
CA LEU A 69 -6.78 6.96 -0.73
C LEU A 69 -7.02 5.87 -1.78
N HIS A 70 -7.82 4.87 -1.41
CA HIS A 70 -8.02 3.64 -2.18
C HIS A 70 -9.41 3.54 -2.85
N GLY A 71 -10.17 4.61 -2.83
CA GLY A 71 -11.49 4.75 -3.49
C GLY A 71 -11.42 5.57 -4.77
N ASP A 72 -12.50 6.30 -5.05
CA ASP A 72 -12.67 7.13 -6.25
C ASP A 72 -12.35 8.61 -6.00
N GLU A 73 -11.52 8.90 -5.01
CA GLU A 73 -11.17 10.27 -4.61
C GLU A 73 -10.55 11.04 -5.79
N ASN A 74 -11.07 12.23 -6.06
CA ASN A 74 -10.61 13.10 -7.14
C ASN A 74 -9.27 13.80 -6.79
N PRO A 75 -8.58 14.42 -7.78
CA PRO A 75 -7.31 15.09 -7.54
C PRO A 75 -7.40 16.22 -6.51
N GLU A 76 -8.48 16.98 -6.51
CA GLU A 76 -8.70 18.11 -5.61
C GLU A 76 -8.80 17.63 -4.16
N PHE A 77 -9.47 16.49 -3.91
CA PHE A 77 -9.52 15.89 -2.58
C PHE A 77 -8.16 15.32 -2.15
N CYS A 78 -7.42 14.72 -3.07
CA CYS A 78 -6.04 14.29 -2.78
C CYS A 78 -5.16 15.48 -2.35
N ALA A 79 -5.23 16.60 -3.08
CA ALA A 79 -4.52 17.82 -2.74
C ALA A 79 -4.97 18.43 -1.41
N LEU A 80 -6.26 18.35 -1.09
CA LEU A 80 -6.79 18.84 0.19
C LEU A 80 -6.15 18.09 1.38
N ILE A 81 -6.06 16.76 1.30
CA ILE A 81 -5.41 15.94 2.35
C ILE A 81 -3.89 16.19 2.36
N GLU A 82 -3.23 16.19 1.20
CA GLU A 82 -1.78 16.39 1.06
C GLU A 82 -1.31 17.70 1.68
N ASN A 83 -2.05 18.79 1.44
CA ASN A 83 -1.64 20.14 1.85
C ASN A 83 -1.97 20.46 3.32
N ASN A 84 -2.96 19.78 3.91
CA ASN A 84 -3.48 20.16 5.23
C ASN A 84 -3.22 19.13 6.33
N LEU A 85 -2.95 17.86 5.96
CA LEU A 85 -2.77 16.80 6.94
C LEU A 85 -1.41 16.12 6.79
N VAL A 86 -1.31 15.13 5.89
CA VAL A 86 -0.12 14.28 5.71
C VAL A 86 0.02 13.88 4.24
N LYS A 87 1.18 13.36 3.86
CA LYS A 87 1.45 12.84 2.50
C LYS A 87 0.42 11.80 2.06
N VAL A 88 0.03 11.90 0.79
CA VAL A 88 -0.99 11.04 0.19
C VAL A 88 -0.36 10.00 -0.75
N ILE A 89 -0.82 8.77 -0.60
CA ILE A 89 -0.66 7.68 -1.55
C ILE A 89 -2.00 7.51 -2.27
N LYS A 90 -2.10 7.81 -3.57
CA LYS A 90 -3.32 7.53 -4.34
C LYS A 90 -3.24 6.16 -4.98
N ALA A 91 -4.16 5.28 -4.63
CA ALA A 91 -4.25 3.95 -5.21
C ALA A 91 -5.01 3.95 -6.54
N PHE A 92 -4.52 3.13 -7.48
CA PHE A 92 -5.11 2.90 -8.79
C PHE A 92 -5.18 1.40 -9.07
N SER A 93 -6.35 0.94 -9.48
CA SER A 93 -6.53 -0.44 -9.94
C SER A 93 -6.04 -0.59 -11.38
N ILE A 94 -5.05 -1.46 -11.58
CA ILE A 94 -4.36 -1.65 -12.86
C ILE A 94 -4.70 -3.01 -13.46
N ASP A 95 -4.91 -3.02 -14.77
CA ASP A 95 -4.91 -4.20 -15.64
C ASP A 95 -3.93 -4.01 -16.81
N ASN A 96 -3.80 -5.02 -17.67
CA ASN A 96 -2.87 -4.99 -18.80
C ASN A 96 -3.18 -3.91 -19.85
N ASN A 97 -4.36 -3.31 -19.81
CA ASN A 97 -4.81 -2.24 -20.72
C ASN A 97 -4.85 -0.86 -20.03
N PHE A 98 -4.23 -0.71 -18.86
CA PHE A 98 -4.31 0.52 -18.09
C PHE A 98 -3.73 1.73 -18.82
N ASN A 99 -4.51 2.80 -18.90
CA ASN A 99 -4.08 4.05 -19.51
C ASN A 99 -3.39 4.97 -18.50
N PHE A 100 -2.07 4.96 -18.47
CA PHE A 100 -1.26 5.81 -17.58
C PHE A 100 -1.51 7.32 -17.76
N ASN A 101 -1.98 7.79 -18.92
CA ASN A 101 -2.32 9.21 -19.10
C ASN A 101 -3.42 9.66 -18.13
N SER A 102 -4.27 8.76 -17.64
CA SER A 102 -5.28 9.08 -16.63
C SER A 102 -4.68 9.58 -15.31
N LEU A 103 -3.43 9.21 -15.01
CA LEU A 103 -2.71 9.63 -13.80
C LEU A 103 -2.22 11.07 -13.87
N LYS A 104 -2.14 11.67 -15.07
CA LYS A 104 -1.58 13.01 -15.27
C LYS A 104 -2.26 14.07 -14.38
N LYS A 105 -3.58 13.94 -14.20
CA LYS A 105 -4.34 14.85 -13.34
C LYS A 105 -4.00 14.75 -11.84
N TYR A 106 -3.38 13.64 -11.39
CA TYR A 106 -2.97 13.43 -9.99
C TYR A 106 -1.51 13.79 -9.72
N THR A 107 -0.71 14.08 -10.76
CA THR A 107 0.76 14.20 -10.62
C THR A 107 1.18 15.23 -9.56
N ASN A 108 0.46 16.34 -9.45
CA ASN A 108 0.78 17.41 -8.50
C ASN A 108 -0.14 17.43 -7.26
N HIS A 109 -0.95 16.38 -7.07
CA HIS A 109 -2.01 16.37 -6.06
C HIS A 109 -1.84 15.27 -5.00
N CYS A 110 -0.80 14.45 -5.11
CA CYS A 110 -0.42 13.45 -4.13
C CYS A 110 1.09 13.17 -4.18
N SER A 111 1.68 12.69 -3.09
CA SER A 111 3.11 12.36 -3.03
C SER A 111 3.45 11.08 -3.78
N TYR A 112 2.62 10.06 -3.69
CA TYR A 112 2.88 8.73 -4.19
C TYR A 112 1.68 8.13 -4.92
N TYR A 113 1.96 7.17 -5.82
CA TYR A 113 0.93 6.27 -6.35
C TYR A 113 1.02 4.91 -5.66
N LEU A 114 -0.05 4.14 -5.73
CA LEU A 114 -0.05 2.72 -5.44
C LEU A 114 -0.75 2.03 -6.60
N PHE A 115 -0.12 0.99 -7.14
CA PHE A 115 -0.67 0.18 -8.22
C PHE A 115 -1.11 -1.18 -7.67
N ASP A 116 -2.43 -1.39 -7.64
CA ASP A 116 -3.06 -2.63 -7.20
C ASP A 116 -3.72 -3.36 -8.37
N THR A 117 -3.84 -4.67 -8.29
CA THR A 117 -4.49 -5.47 -9.32
C THR A 117 -5.97 -5.10 -9.43
N LYS A 118 -6.44 -4.83 -10.65
CA LYS A 118 -7.85 -4.59 -10.92
C LYS A 118 -8.67 -5.86 -10.68
N GLY A 119 -9.66 -5.75 -9.81
CA GLY A 119 -10.55 -6.84 -9.45
C GLY A 119 -11.88 -6.30 -8.93
N PRO A 120 -12.82 -7.20 -8.56
CA PRO A 120 -14.17 -6.80 -8.13
C PRO A 120 -14.19 -6.11 -6.75
N LYS A 121 -13.07 -6.09 -6.00
CA LYS A 121 -12.97 -5.49 -4.66
C LYS A 121 -11.93 -4.39 -4.64
N TYR A 122 -12.11 -3.40 -3.75
CA TYR A 122 -11.06 -2.45 -3.39
C TYR A 122 -9.95 -3.17 -2.60
N GLY A 123 -8.94 -3.71 -3.32
CA GLY A 123 -7.83 -4.49 -2.78
C GLY A 123 -8.16 -5.94 -2.43
N GLY A 124 -7.12 -6.74 -2.20
CA GLY A 124 -7.23 -8.14 -1.75
C GLY A 124 -7.83 -9.11 -2.75
N ASN A 125 -7.64 -8.88 -4.05
CA ASN A 125 -8.18 -9.72 -5.13
C ASN A 125 -7.45 -11.08 -5.29
N GLY A 126 -6.24 -11.24 -4.72
CA GLY A 126 -5.53 -12.50 -4.60
C GLY A 126 -4.75 -12.97 -5.83
N PHE A 127 -4.74 -12.21 -6.92
CA PHE A 127 -3.91 -12.45 -8.11
C PHE A 127 -3.16 -11.18 -8.50
N ALA A 128 -1.97 -11.33 -9.10
CA ALA A 128 -1.16 -10.23 -9.59
C ALA A 128 -1.56 -9.87 -11.04
N PHE A 129 -1.46 -8.58 -11.40
CA PHE A 129 -1.45 -8.17 -12.81
C PHE A 129 -0.06 -8.43 -13.41
N ASP A 130 0.04 -8.43 -14.72
CA ASP A 130 1.35 -8.53 -15.39
C ASP A 130 2.13 -7.22 -15.18
N TRP A 131 3.17 -7.26 -14.36
CA TRP A 131 3.99 -6.09 -14.03
C TRP A 131 4.74 -5.51 -15.25
N SER A 132 4.79 -6.22 -16.38
CA SER A 132 5.34 -5.68 -17.61
C SER A 132 4.58 -4.44 -18.10
N VAL A 133 3.32 -4.28 -17.74
CA VAL A 133 2.53 -3.06 -18.05
C VAL A 133 3.20 -1.80 -17.50
N LEU A 134 3.92 -1.90 -16.38
CA LEU A 134 4.66 -0.80 -15.77
C LEU A 134 5.85 -0.32 -16.64
N GLU A 135 6.27 -1.07 -17.66
CA GLU A 135 7.26 -0.62 -18.62
C GLU A 135 6.78 0.61 -19.41
N ASN A 136 5.46 0.79 -19.48
CA ASN A 136 4.82 1.95 -20.11
C ASN A 136 4.54 3.10 -19.12
N TYR A 137 4.98 3.00 -17.87
CA TYR A 137 4.79 4.06 -16.85
C TYR A 137 5.64 5.29 -17.22
N PRO A 138 5.02 6.44 -17.58
CA PRO A 138 5.74 7.56 -18.17
C PRO A 138 6.22 8.62 -17.16
N PHE A 139 5.93 8.42 -15.86
CA PHE A 139 6.20 9.42 -14.83
C PHE A 139 7.43 9.06 -14.00
N GLU A 140 8.05 10.07 -13.39
CA GLU A 140 9.12 9.89 -12.41
C GLU A 140 8.62 9.86 -10.96
N LYS A 141 7.30 9.83 -10.76
CA LYS A 141 6.67 9.76 -9.45
C LYS A 141 6.86 8.37 -8.83
N ALA A 142 7.31 8.35 -7.58
CA ALA A 142 7.48 7.12 -6.82
C ALA A 142 6.12 6.44 -6.57
N TYR A 143 6.14 5.10 -6.57
CA TYR A 143 4.92 4.30 -6.37
C TYR A 143 5.18 3.07 -5.50
N PHE A 144 4.10 2.57 -4.94
CA PHE A 144 4.00 1.29 -4.23
C PHE A 144 3.46 0.24 -5.20
N LEU A 145 4.06 -0.94 -5.20
CA LEU A 145 3.57 -2.10 -5.97
C LEU A 145 2.75 -3.01 -5.06
N SER A 146 1.50 -3.22 -5.42
CA SER A 146 0.54 -4.04 -4.68
C SER A 146 -0.17 -5.06 -5.61
N GLY A 147 -1.05 -5.86 -5.04
CA GLY A 147 -1.94 -6.76 -5.78
C GLY A 147 -1.41 -8.17 -5.97
N GLY A 148 -1.96 -9.10 -5.19
CA GLY A 148 -1.74 -10.53 -5.36
C GLY A 148 -0.32 -11.05 -5.15
N ILE A 149 0.57 -10.23 -4.59
CA ILE A 149 1.96 -10.59 -4.31
C ILE A 149 1.99 -11.65 -3.21
N GLY A 150 2.75 -12.71 -3.44
CA GLY A 150 2.97 -13.81 -2.51
C GLY A 150 4.41 -14.30 -2.53
N LEU A 151 4.71 -15.31 -1.70
CA LEU A 151 6.05 -15.89 -1.59
C LEU A 151 6.55 -16.44 -2.94
N GLU A 152 5.63 -16.95 -3.76
CA GLU A 152 5.90 -17.47 -5.10
C GLU A 152 6.41 -16.41 -6.08
N ASN A 153 6.23 -15.12 -5.79
CA ASN A 153 6.61 -14.03 -6.71
C ASN A 153 8.02 -13.48 -6.48
N THR A 154 8.81 -14.02 -5.57
CA THR A 154 10.15 -13.48 -5.24
C THR A 154 11.09 -13.43 -6.45
N ASN A 155 11.01 -14.40 -7.37
CA ASN A 155 11.78 -14.40 -8.62
C ASN A 155 11.27 -13.32 -9.60
N ASP A 156 9.96 -13.14 -9.71
CA ASP A 156 9.36 -12.12 -10.56
C ASP A 156 9.72 -10.71 -10.07
N ILE A 157 9.76 -10.51 -8.75
CA ILE A 157 10.19 -9.28 -8.10
C ILE A 157 11.66 -8.99 -8.40
N GLU A 158 12.55 -9.99 -8.29
CA GLU A 158 13.95 -9.85 -8.67
C GLU A 158 14.11 -9.40 -10.14
N LEU A 159 13.36 -10.03 -11.05
CA LEU A 159 13.37 -9.66 -12.46
C LEU A 159 12.79 -8.26 -12.70
N PHE A 160 11.73 -7.90 -11.97
CA PHE A 160 11.14 -6.58 -12.03
C PHE A 160 12.13 -5.49 -11.61
N PHE A 161 12.88 -5.67 -10.51
CA PHE A 161 13.84 -4.68 -10.03
C PHE A 161 15.06 -4.48 -10.96
N LYS A 162 15.29 -5.38 -11.90
CA LYS A 162 16.29 -5.20 -12.98
C LYS A 162 15.80 -4.29 -14.11
N LYS A 163 14.50 -3.92 -14.12
CA LYS A 163 13.90 -3.08 -15.15
C LYS A 163 13.98 -1.59 -14.81
N LYS A 164 14.00 -0.74 -15.85
CA LYS A 164 14.15 0.72 -15.71
C LYS A 164 13.04 1.36 -14.84
N GLN A 165 11.82 0.86 -14.94
CA GLN A 165 10.65 1.42 -14.23
C GLN A 165 10.67 1.12 -12.73
N ALA A 166 11.36 0.06 -12.33
CA ALA A 166 11.49 -0.32 -10.93
C ALA A 166 12.23 0.72 -10.08
N LYS A 167 13.05 1.60 -10.70
CA LYS A 167 13.71 2.69 -9.96
C LYS A 167 12.74 3.64 -9.25
N TYR A 168 11.47 3.67 -9.68
CA TYR A 168 10.41 4.47 -9.05
C TYR A 168 9.54 3.65 -8.07
N CYS A 169 9.75 2.33 -7.99
CA CYS A 169 9.08 1.48 -7.00
C CYS A 169 9.70 1.71 -5.63
N LEU A 170 8.95 2.37 -4.75
CA LEU A 170 9.41 2.74 -3.42
C LEU A 170 9.29 1.57 -2.43
N ALA A 171 8.23 0.79 -2.54
CA ALA A 171 7.95 -0.34 -1.67
C ALA A 171 7.01 -1.36 -2.34
N ILE A 172 7.02 -2.57 -1.79
CA ILE A 172 6.09 -3.65 -2.13
C ILE A 172 5.07 -3.78 -1.00
N ASP A 173 3.79 -3.76 -1.33
CA ASP A 173 2.70 -3.91 -0.37
C ASP A 173 2.25 -5.38 -0.27
N LEU A 174 2.39 -5.95 0.91
CA LEU A 174 2.05 -7.33 1.25
C LEU A 174 0.71 -7.38 1.98
N ASN A 175 -0.28 -8.06 1.41
CA ASN A 175 -1.59 -8.15 2.04
C ASN A 175 -2.11 -9.60 2.13
N SER A 176 -3.12 -9.98 1.38
CA SER A 176 -3.93 -11.19 1.61
C SER A 176 -3.16 -12.51 1.59
N LYS A 177 -2.15 -12.66 0.73
CA LYS A 177 -1.34 -13.90 0.66
C LYS A 177 -0.38 -14.10 1.85
N PHE A 178 -0.21 -13.08 2.66
CA PHE A 178 0.60 -13.11 3.88
C PHE A 178 -0.26 -13.13 5.15
N GLU A 179 -1.52 -13.54 5.05
CA GLU A 179 -2.45 -13.55 6.17
C GLU A 179 -2.92 -14.96 6.49
N ILE A 180 -3.04 -15.25 7.80
CA ILE A 180 -3.71 -16.45 8.34
C ILE A 180 -5.22 -16.27 8.23
N GLU A 181 -5.67 -15.05 8.58
CA GLU A 181 -7.04 -14.55 8.41
C GLU A 181 -7.00 -13.05 8.14
N PRO A 182 -8.07 -12.42 7.65
CA PRO A 182 -8.07 -11.00 7.30
C PRO A 182 -7.56 -10.09 8.42
N GLY A 183 -6.43 -9.44 8.19
CA GLY A 183 -5.75 -8.54 9.14
C GLY A 183 -4.78 -9.19 10.10
N LEU A 184 -4.64 -10.54 10.10
CA LEU A 184 -3.68 -11.30 10.89
C LEU A 184 -2.56 -11.83 9.97
N LYS A 185 -1.40 -11.16 9.97
CA LYS A 185 -0.26 -11.59 9.16
C LYS A 185 0.38 -12.87 9.71
N ASN A 186 0.76 -13.76 8.80
CA ASN A 186 1.60 -14.91 9.11
C ASN A 186 3.06 -14.47 9.21
N LEU A 187 3.59 -14.41 10.43
CA LEU A 187 4.94 -13.93 10.71
C LEU A 187 6.01 -14.74 9.97
N GLU A 188 5.87 -16.06 9.89
CA GLU A 188 6.83 -16.95 9.25
C GLU A 188 6.94 -16.67 7.76
N ILE A 189 5.79 -16.58 7.06
CA ILE A 189 5.75 -16.31 5.62
C ILE A 189 6.27 -14.90 5.31
N VAL A 190 5.95 -13.88 6.14
CA VAL A 190 6.48 -12.52 5.97
C VAL A 190 7.98 -12.49 6.18
N SER A 191 8.49 -13.16 7.22
CA SER A 191 9.93 -13.23 7.49
C SER A 191 10.68 -13.92 6.34
N GLU A 192 10.18 -15.07 5.90
CA GLU A 192 10.76 -15.81 4.77
C GLU A 192 10.81 -14.95 3.49
N PHE A 193 9.73 -14.24 3.18
CA PHE A 193 9.69 -13.36 2.01
C PHE A 193 10.73 -12.25 2.09
N ILE A 194 10.87 -11.58 3.26
CA ILE A 194 11.85 -10.53 3.48
C ILE A 194 13.28 -11.09 3.33
N GLU A 195 13.56 -12.27 3.87
CA GLU A 195 14.87 -12.91 3.76
C GLU A 195 15.20 -13.27 2.31
N GLN A 196 14.25 -13.86 1.57
CA GLN A 196 14.44 -14.17 0.16
C GLN A 196 14.72 -12.92 -0.68
N LEU A 197 14.01 -11.82 -0.43
CA LEU A 197 14.24 -10.56 -1.16
C LEU A 197 15.62 -9.96 -0.83
N LYS A 198 16.04 -9.95 0.44
CA LYS A 198 17.37 -9.46 0.83
C LYS A 198 18.53 -10.22 0.19
N GLN A 199 18.33 -11.49 -0.18
CA GLN A 199 19.33 -12.29 -0.88
C GLN A 199 19.38 -12.01 -2.37
N LYS A 200 18.31 -11.45 -2.96
CA LYS A 200 18.11 -11.25 -4.40
C LYS A 200 18.33 -9.81 -4.87
N LEU A 201 18.12 -8.84 -3.98
CA LEU A 201 18.20 -7.40 -4.25
C LEU A 201 19.41 -6.77 -3.57
#